data_fc3765305eb8ffe4826893cbf4ea2450
#
_entry.id   fc3765305eb8ffe4826893cbf4ea2450
#
_cell.length_a   1.000
_cell.length_b   1.000
_cell.length_c   1.000
_cell.angle_alpha   90.00
_cell.angle_beta   90.00
_cell.angle_gamma   90.00
#
_symmetry.space_group_name_H-M   'P 1'
#
loop_
_entity.id
_entity.type
_entity.pdbx_description
1 polymer ?
#
loop_
_entity_poly.entity_id
_entity_poly.type
_entity_poly.pdbx_seq_one_letter_code
_entity_poly.pdbx_strand_id
1 'polypeptide(L)'
;MGKKIAGIILTIIGGMLTLMALIYLLVFGLIGAGMKVAAGSDDEFLQETTTVSCIGEITDTGDGTTISYEVDGALYEYHVSVKNSAFSDGTKVTVYYNETDPAACSVPELVQGTYNQLGNIFGGIGIGLTIVFGVLGIAGLVGGILLIRSSKKSHTPSV
;
A
#
# COMPACT_ATOMS: atom_id res chain seq x y z
N MET A 1 -4.78 15.23 44.32
CA MET A 1 -5.80 14.94 43.27
C MET A 1 -5.27 15.01 41.83
N GLY A 2 -4.37 15.94 41.49
CA GLY A 2 -3.87 16.15 40.14
C GLY A 2 -3.21 14.92 39.47
N LYS A 3 -2.40 14.14 40.20
CA LYS A 3 -1.70 12.96 39.63
C LYS A 3 -2.66 11.83 39.20
N LYS A 4 -3.79 11.64 39.86
CA LYS A 4 -4.80 10.64 39.43
C LYS A 4 -5.50 11.06 38.17
N ILE A 5 -5.88 12.33 38.07
CA ILE A 5 -6.57 12.87 36.88
C ILE A 5 -5.61 12.82 35.69
N ALA A 6 -4.35 13.24 35.85
CA ALA A 6 -3.34 13.13 34.81
C ALA A 6 -3.11 11.69 34.34
N GLY A 7 -3.08 10.72 35.26
CA GLY A 7 -2.94 9.31 34.92
C GLY A 7 -4.14 8.76 34.13
N ILE A 8 -5.36 9.15 34.49
CA ILE A 8 -6.58 8.75 33.77
C ILE A 8 -6.57 9.32 32.33
N ILE A 9 -6.28 10.62 32.20
CA ILE A 9 -6.21 11.28 30.89
C ILE A 9 -5.16 10.60 30.01
N LEU A 10 -3.98 10.33 30.55
CA LEU A 10 -2.89 9.70 29.82
C LEU A 10 -3.25 8.27 29.38
N THR A 11 -3.98 7.52 30.21
CA THR A 11 -4.46 6.16 29.87
C THR A 11 -5.48 6.22 28.75
N ILE A 12 -6.42 7.18 28.77
CA ILE A 12 -7.43 7.33 27.72
C ILE A 12 -6.76 7.69 26.38
N ILE A 13 -5.83 8.66 26.39
CA ILE A 13 -5.11 9.07 25.18
C ILE A 13 -4.27 7.91 24.65
N GLY A 14 -3.55 7.20 25.51
CA GLY A 14 -2.76 6.03 25.13
C GLY A 14 -3.63 4.92 24.53
N GLY A 15 -4.80 4.67 25.11
CA GLY A 15 -5.79 3.70 24.58
C GLY A 15 -6.29 4.11 23.19
N MET A 16 -6.63 5.38 22.99
CA MET A 16 -7.05 5.90 21.68
C MET A 16 -5.96 5.77 20.61
N LEU A 17 -4.72 6.09 20.96
CA LEU A 17 -3.59 5.96 20.02
C LEU A 17 -3.34 4.49 19.65
N THR A 18 -3.44 3.58 20.61
CA THR A 18 -3.31 2.13 20.34
C THR A 18 -4.44 1.63 19.43
N LEU A 19 -5.67 2.07 19.65
CA LEU A 19 -6.80 1.72 18.79
C LEU A 19 -6.60 2.25 17.37
N MET A 20 -6.14 3.49 17.22
CA MET A 20 -5.78 4.06 15.92
C MET A 20 -4.71 3.24 15.22
N ALA A 21 -3.65 2.81 15.92
CA ALA A 21 -2.61 1.96 15.35
C ALA A 21 -3.17 0.66 14.80
N LEU A 22 -4.11 0.02 15.51
CA LEU A 22 -4.77 -1.21 15.04
C LEU A 22 -5.63 -0.96 13.80
N ILE A 23 -6.37 0.15 13.74
CA ILE A 23 -7.17 0.52 12.57
C ILE A 23 -6.27 0.75 11.36
N TYR A 24 -5.17 1.47 11.51
CA TYR A 24 -4.20 1.68 10.43
C TYR A 24 -3.61 0.37 9.93
N LEU A 25 -3.20 -0.53 10.83
CA LEU A 25 -2.67 -1.84 10.46
C LEU A 25 -3.69 -2.65 9.65
N LEU A 26 -4.96 -2.63 10.05
CA LEU A 26 -6.03 -3.36 9.38
C LEU A 26 -6.34 -2.74 7.99
N VAL A 27 -6.49 -1.43 7.92
CA VAL A 27 -6.82 -0.74 6.66
C VAL A 27 -5.68 -0.87 5.65
N PHE A 28 -4.44 -0.54 6.03
CA PHE A 28 -3.30 -0.64 5.13
C PHE A 28 -2.91 -2.08 4.81
N GLY A 29 -3.13 -3.02 5.73
CA GLY A 29 -2.97 -4.45 5.48
C GLY A 29 -3.95 -4.98 4.44
N LEU A 30 -5.24 -4.58 4.52
CA LEU A 30 -6.26 -4.93 3.53
C LEU A 30 -5.98 -4.31 2.16
N ILE A 31 -5.57 -3.04 2.11
CA ILE A 31 -5.20 -2.37 0.85
C ILE A 31 -4.01 -3.07 0.21
N GLY A 32 -2.96 -3.37 0.98
CA GLY A 32 -1.78 -4.09 0.48
C GLY A 32 -2.08 -5.51 -0.01
N ALA A 33 -3.01 -6.22 0.66
CA ALA A 33 -3.47 -7.53 0.21
C ALA A 33 -4.33 -7.43 -1.06
N GLY A 34 -5.23 -6.43 -1.13
CA GLY A 34 -6.07 -6.18 -2.31
C GLY A 34 -5.25 -5.84 -3.55
N MET A 35 -4.17 -5.07 -3.42
CA MET A 35 -3.26 -4.76 -4.53
C MET A 35 -2.54 -6.01 -5.06
N LYS A 36 -2.16 -6.95 -4.20
CA LYS A 36 -1.55 -8.22 -4.63
C LYS A 36 -2.54 -9.11 -5.38
N VAL A 37 -3.80 -9.12 -4.98
CA VAL A 37 -4.86 -9.86 -5.68
C VAL A 37 -5.14 -9.22 -7.05
N ALA A 38 -5.20 -7.88 -7.11
CA ALA A 38 -5.38 -7.16 -8.37
C ALA A 38 -4.22 -7.37 -9.35
N ALA A 39 -2.98 -7.47 -8.85
CA ALA A 39 -1.81 -7.80 -9.69
C ALA A 39 -1.87 -9.24 -10.27
N GLY A 40 -2.59 -10.16 -9.63
CA GLY A 40 -2.79 -11.54 -10.12
C GLY A 40 -3.94 -11.68 -11.12
N SER A 41 -4.80 -10.66 -11.29
CA SER A 41 -5.93 -10.73 -12.24
C SER A 41 -5.51 -10.70 -13.70
N ASP A 42 -4.31 -10.21 -14.01
CA ASP A 42 -3.76 -10.25 -15.36
C ASP A 42 -3.36 -11.67 -15.81
N ASP A 43 -3.07 -12.56 -14.86
CA ASP A 43 -2.85 -13.97 -15.14
C ASP A 43 -4.12 -14.65 -15.65
N GLU A 44 -5.30 -14.17 -15.28
CA GLU A 44 -6.60 -14.67 -15.73
C GLU A 44 -6.85 -14.29 -17.22
N PHE A 45 -6.50 -13.06 -17.62
CA PHE A 45 -6.54 -12.63 -19.02
C PHE A 45 -5.66 -13.53 -19.91
N LEU A 46 -4.46 -13.87 -19.44
CA LEU A 46 -3.52 -14.72 -20.16
C LEU A 46 -3.97 -16.20 -20.25
N GLN A 47 -4.87 -16.65 -19.38
CA GLN A 47 -5.38 -18.03 -19.36
C GLN A 47 -6.68 -18.21 -20.17
N GLU A 48 -7.53 -17.19 -20.24
CA GLU A 48 -8.85 -17.29 -20.88
C GLU A 48 -8.85 -16.99 -22.38
N THR A 49 -7.81 -16.34 -22.90
CA THR A 49 -7.75 -15.92 -24.31
C THR A 49 -6.60 -16.58 -25.07
N THR A 50 -6.80 -16.80 -26.38
CA THR A 50 -5.70 -17.16 -27.28
C THR A 50 -4.76 -15.96 -27.36
N THR A 51 -3.77 -15.92 -26.46
CA THR A 51 -2.84 -14.80 -26.36
C THR A 51 -1.59 -15.07 -27.18
N VAL A 52 -1.23 -14.10 -27.97
CA VAL A 52 0.05 -14.02 -28.69
C VAL A 52 0.87 -12.90 -28.08
N SER A 53 2.18 -12.95 -28.17
CA SER A 53 3.04 -11.90 -27.64
C SER A 53 3.82 -11.20 -28.76
N CYS A 54 4.01 -9.89 -28.60
CA CYS A 54 4.91 -9.10 -29.41
C CYS A 54 5.76 -8.19 -28.52
N ILE A 55 6.72 -7.48 -29.11
CA ILE A 55 7.51 -6.50 -28.40
C ILE A 55 6.90 -5.12 -28.64
N GLY A 56 6.55 -4.43 -27.58
CA GLY A 56 6.17 -3.03 -27.58
C GLY A 56 7.31 -2.14 -27.07
N GLU A 57 7.19 -0.86 -27.35
CA GLU A 57 8.14 0.16 -26.92
C GLU A 57 7.39 1.25 -26.14
N ILE A 58 7.96 1.70 -25.04
CA ILE A 58 7.42 2.81 -24.25
C ILE A 58 7.78 4.09 -24.98
N THR A 59 6.75 4.86 -25.39
CA THR A 59 6.90 6.09 -26.18
C THR A 59 6.55 7.37 -25.42
N ASP A 60 5.86 7.28 -24.30
CA ASP A 60 5.49 8.42 -23.47
C ASP A 60 5.43 8.01 -21.99
N THR A 61 6.06 8.82 -21.16
CA THR A 61 6.10 8.68 -19.70
C THR A 61 5.65 9.95 -18.97
N GLY A 62 4.89 10.83 -19.65
CA GLY A 62 4.40 12.11 -19.12
C GLY A 62 3.48 11.96 -17.90
N ASP A 63 2.17 11.99 -18.07
CA ASP A 63 1.17 11.78 -17.01
C ASP A 63 0.81 10.29 -16.82
N GLY A 64 1.39 9.42 -17.64
CA GLY A 64 1.19 7.97 -17.63
C GLY A 64 2.27 7.27 -18.41
N THR A 65 2.04 6.02 -18.77
CA THR A 65 2.94 5.22 -19.62
C THR A 65 2.17 4.78 -20.86
N THR A 66 2.66 5.16 -22.04
CA THR A 66 2.11 4.74 -23.33
C THR A 66 3.04 3.72 -23.97
N ILE A 67 2.48 2.62 -24.44
CA ILE A 67 3.23 1.53 -25.09
C ILE A 67 2.70 1.42 -26.51
N SER A 68 3.60 1.53 -27.46
CA SER A 68 3.29 1.31 -28.88
C SER A 68 3.78 -0.08 -29.30
N TYR A 69 2.96 -0.83 -30.01
CA TYR A 69 3.32 -2.15 -30.54
C TYR A 69 2.67 -2.38 -31.90
N GLU A 70 3.26 -3.22 -32.70
CA GLU A 70 2.83 -3.48 -34.07
C GLU A 70 2.36 -4.94 -34.21
N VAL A 71 1.19 -5.11 -34.80
CA VAL A 71 0.61 -6.42 -35.12
C VAL A 71 0.16 -6.39 -36.57
N ASP A 72 0.68 -7.29 -37.40
CA ASP A 72 0.35 -7.43 -38.81
C ASP A 72 0.49 -6.12 -39.64
N GLY A 73 1.44 -5.27 -39.26
CA GLY A 73 1.68 -3.98 -39.92
C GLY A 73 0.77 -2.83 -39.45
N ALA A 74 -0.10 -3.08 -38.47
CA ALA A 74 -0.93 -2.07 -37.82
C ALA A 74 -0.31 -1.66 -36.46
N LEU A 75 -0.25 -0.36 -36.20
CA LEU A 75 0.26 0.19 -34.94
C LEU A 75 -0.89 0.29 -33.93
N TYR A 76 -0.65 -0.21 -32.73
CA TYR A 76 -1.54 -0.13 -31.58
C TYR A 76 -0.88 0.60 -30.44
N GLU A 77 -1.67 1.26 -29.60
CA GLU A 77 -1.22 1.97 -28.41
C GLU A 77 -2.00 1.48 -27.19
N TYR A 78 -1.26 1.21 -26.12
CA TYR A 78 -1.81 0.87 -24.81
C TYR A 78 -1.39 1.93 -23.80
N HIS A 79 -2.37 2.58 -23.17
CA HIS A 79 -2.14 3.66 -22.21
C HIS A 79 -2.47 3.23 -20.79
N VAL A 80 -1.52 3.42 -19.89
CA VAL A 80 -1.67 3.22 -18.45
C VAL A 80 -1.50 4.56 -17.75
N SER A 81 -2.53 5.02 -17.05
CA SER A 81 -2.54 6.32 -16.35
C SER A 81 -1.62 6.40 -15.13
N VAL A 82 -0.72 5.45 -14.96
CA VAL A 82 0.26 5.43 -13.86
C VAL A 82 1.66 5.52 -14.41
N LYS A 83 2.39 6.52 -13.92
CA LYS A 83 3.80 6.67 -14.25
C LYS A 83 4.63 5.66 -13.45
N ASN A 84 5.33 4.80 -14.15
CA ASN A 84 6.28 3.88 -13.54
C ASN A 84 7.72 4.35 -13.78
N SER A 85 8.37 4.82 -12.74
CA SER A 85 9.74 5.33 -12.80
C SER A 85 10.80 4.27 -13.13
N ALA A 86 10.43 3.00 -13.15
CA ALA A 86 11.33 1.91 -13.55
C ALA A 86 11.48 1.80 -15.08
N PHE A 87 10.57 2.44 -15.84
CA PHE A 87 10.58 2.41 -17.29
C PHE A 87 10.85 3.81 -17.84
N SER A 88 11.76 3.89 -18.78
CA SER A 88 12.08 5.10 -19.53
C SER A 88 11.62 4.98 -20.96
N ASP A 89 11.50 6.12 -21.63
CA ASP A 89 11.22 6.20 -23.06
C ASP A 89 12.20 5.32 -23.86
N GLY A 90 11.70 4.57 -24.83
CA GLY A 90 12.46 3.58 -25.60
C GLY A 90 12.65 2.23 -24.92
N THR A 91 12.14 2.00 -23.69
CA THR A 91 12.19 0.69 -23.04
C THR A 91 11.30 -0.30 -23.77
N LYS A 92 11.84 -1.47 -24.07
CA LYS A 92 11.11 -2.57 -24.70
C LYS A 92 10.44 -3.44 -23.64
N VAL A 93 9.16 -3.74 -23.86
CA VAL A 93 8.32 -4.56 -22.97
C VAL A 93 7.61 -5.63 -23.78
N THR A 94 7.25 -6.74 -23.12
CA THR A 94 6.45 -7.79 -23.76
C THR A 94 4.96 -7.45 -23.65
N VAL A 95 4.29 -7.32 -24.78
CA VAL A 95 2.85 -7.09 -24.89
C VAL A 95 2.18 -8.40 -25.25
N TYR A 96 1.23 -8.82 -24.42
CA TYR A 96 0.35 -9.95 -24.70
C TYR A 96 -0.98 -9.43 -25.21
N TYR A 97 -1.44 -9.90 -26.35
CA TYR A 97 -2.68 -9.45 -26.97
C TYR A 97 -3.53 -10.61 -27.43
N ASN A 98 -4.82 -10.35 -27.62
CA ASN A 98 -5.73 -11.32 -28.19
C ASN A 98 -5.58 -11.34 -29.72
N GLU A 99 -5.35 -12.51 -30.32
CA GLU A 99 -5.15 -12.67 -31.76
C GLU A 99 -6.33 -12.16 -32.60
N THR A 100 -7.56 -12.25 -32.07
CA THR A 100 -8.78 -11.78 -32.77
C THR A 100 -9.10 -10.31 -32.49
N ASP A 101 -8.54 -9.72 -31.44
CA ASP A 101 -8.70 -8.31 -31.07
C ASP A 101 -7.37 -7.76 -30.50
N PRO A 102 -6.45 -7.33 -31.35
CA PRO A 102 -5.16 -6.85 -30.89
C PRO A 102 -5.20 -5.63 -29.95
N ALA A 103 -6.31 -4.88 -29.94
CA ALA A 103 -6.49 -3.77 -29.00
C ALA A 103 -6.71 -4.25 -27.56
N ALA A 104 -7.21 -5.47 -27.37
CA ALA A 104 -7.31 -6.13 -26.09
C ALA A 104 -5.95 -6.75 -25.73
N CYS A 105 -5.18 -6.02 -24.92
CA CYS A 105 -3.81 -6.39 -24.56
C CYS A 105 -3.54 -6.24 -23.07
N SER A 106 -2.48 -6.91 -22.61
CA SER A 106 -1.92 -6.79 -21.26
C SER A 106 -0.40 -6.70 -21.32
N VAL A 107 0.17 -5.94 -20.39
CA VAL A 107 1.62 -5.80 -20.20
C VAL A 107 1.94 -6.09 -18.73
N PRO A 108 2.12 -7.38 -18.36
CA PRO A 108 2.28 -7.80 -16.97
C PRO A 108 3.45 -7.12 -16.26
N GLU A 109 4.55 -6.86 -16.97
CA GLU A 109 5.73 -6.19 -16.43
C GLU A 109 5.40 -4.79 -15.89
N LEU A 110 4.52 -4.08 -16.57
CA LEU A 110 4.10 -2.73 -16.20
C LEU A 110 3.12 -2.76 -15.03
N VAL A 111 2.17 -3.65 -15.09
CA VAL A 111 1.12 -3.82 -14.09
C VAL A 111 1.73 -4.28 -12.77
N GLN A 112 2.52 -5.36 -12.78
CA GLN A 112 3.21 -5.86 -11.59
C GLN A 112 4.18 -4.83 -10.99
N GLY A 113 4.94 -4.13 -11.83
CA GLY A 113 5.86 -3.08 -11.40
C GLY A 113 5.11 -1.95 -10.66
N THR A 114 4.00 -1.51 -11.20
CA THR A 114 3.16 -0.44 -10.64
C THR A 114 2.53 -0.86 -9.32
N TYR A 115 1.92 -2.04 -9.25
CA TYR A 115 1.30 -2.54 -8.02
C TYR A 115 2.32 -2.82 -6.92
N ASN A 116 3.50 -3.34 -7.26
CA ASN A 116 4.58 -3.55 -6.30
C ASN A 116 5.10 -2.22 -5.75
N GLN A 117 5.25 -1.20 -6.58
CA GLN A 117 5.70 0.12 -6.14
C GLN A 117 4.66 0.78 -5.22
N LEU A 118 3.39 0.77 -5.59
CA LEU A 118 2.30 1.27 -4.76
C LEU A 118 2.16 0.48 -3.46
N GLY A 119 2.22 -0.85 -3.53
CA GLY A 119 2.17 -1.72 -2.36
C GLY A 119 3.30 -1.46 -1.36
N ASN A 120 4.51 -1.19 -1.85
CA ASN A 120 5.65 -0.84 -1.02
C ASN A 120 5.50 0.54 -0.36
N ILE A 121 4.98 1.54 -1.09
CA ILE A 121 4.73 2.89 -0.56
C ILE A 121 3.65 2.84 0.52
N PHE A 122 2.50 2.27 0.23
CA PHE A 122 1.39 2.18 1.18
C PHE A 122 1.73 1.27 2.36
N GLY A 123 2.39 0.13 2.12
CA GLY A 123 2.87 -0.76 3.17
C GLY A 123 3.88 -0.07 4.08
N GLY A 124 4.85 0.65 3.52
CA GLY A 124 5.86 1.40 4.27
C GLY A 124 5.25 2.49 5.15
N ILE A 125 4.34 3.31 4.61
CA ILE A 125 3.64 4.36 5.35
C ILE A 125 2.76 3.73 6.45
N GLY A 126 2.00 2.69 6.12
CA GLY A 126 1.12 2.01 7.08
C GLY A 126 1.89 1.42 8.25
N ILE A 127 2.98 0.71 7.99
CA ILE A 127 3.86 0.14 9.03
C ILE A 127 4.49 1.26 9.86
N GLY A 128 5.01 2.32 9.24
CA GLY A 128 5.62 3.45 9.93
C GLY A 128 4.65 4.12 10.91
N LEU A 129 3.45 4.45 10.46
CA LEU A 129 2.40 5.03 11.31
C LEU A 129 1.98 4.09 12.44
N THR A 130 1.82 2.80 12.15
CA THR A 130 1.47 1.79 13.16
C THR A 130 2.51 1.70 14.26
N ILE A 131 3.80 1.72 13.93
CA ILE A 131 4.89 1.70 14.91
C ILE A 131 4.85 2.97 15.76
N VAL A 132 4.76 4.15 15.16
CA VAL A 132 4.76 5.43 15.90
C VAL A 132 3.57 5.51 16.86
N PHE A 133 2.35 5.28 16.37
CA PHE A 133 1.16 5.33 17.23
C PHE A 133 1.10 4.18 18.23
N GLY A 134 1.58 3.00 17.88
CA GLY A 134 1.66 1.85 18.77
C GLY A 134 2.61 2.11 19.95
N VAL A 135 3.82 2.59 19.69
CA VAL A 135 4.80 2.89 20.74
C VAL A 135 4.30 4.02 21.65
N LEU A 136 3.78 5.11 21.09
CA LEU A 136 3.23 6.23 21.87
C LEU A 136 1.99 5.78 22.68
N GLY A 137 1.13 4.95 22.09
CA GLY A 137 -0.04 4.41 22.77
C GLY A 137 0.32 3.53 23.97
N ILE A 138 1.25 2.60 23.80
CA ILE A 138 1.73 1.71 24.88
C ILE A 138 2.43 2.53 25.96
N ALA A 139 3.29 3.48 25.59
CA ALA A 139 3.96 4.35 26.55
C ALA A 139 2.97 5.17 27.37
N GLY A 140 1.91 5.70 26.72
CA GLY A 140 0.82 6.41 27.40
C GLY A 140 0.04 5.54 28.35
N LEU A 141 -0.32 4.29 27.96
CA LEU A 141 -1.00 3.34 28.82
C LEU A 141 -0.17 2.97 30.06
N VAL A 142 1.09 2.60 29.85
CA VAL A 142 2.00 2.21 30.96
C VAL A 142 2.24 3.39 31.88
N GLY A 143 2.55 4.56 31.34
CA GLY A 143 2.77 5.79 32.13
C GLY A 143 1.53 6.20 32.90
N GLY A 144 0.35 6.13 32.31
CA GLY A 144 -0.92 6.41 32.97
C GLY A 144 -1.21 5.48 34.13
N ILE A 145 -1.02 4.16 33.94
CA ILE A 145 -1.21 3.14 35.00
C ILE A 145 -0.22 3.37 36.18
N LEU A 146 1.05 3.67 35.86
CA LEU A 146 2.06 3.93 36.88
C LEU A 146 1.72 5.19 37.71
N LEU A 147 1.23 6.25 37.05
CA LEU A 147 0.77 7.47 37.77
C LEU A 147 -0.42 7.20 38.69
N ILE A 148 -1.38 6.40 38.25
CA ILE A 148 -2.54 5.99 39.05
C ILE A 148 -2.08 5.17 40.28
N ARG A 149 -1.16 4.22 40.07
CA ARG A 149 -0.63 3.37 41.15
C ARG A 149 0.19 4.17 42.17
N SER A 150 1.06 5.09 41.71
CA SER A 150 1.87 5.93 42.57
C SER A 150 1.02 6.83 43.46
N SER A 151 -0.11 7.29 42.97
CA SER A 151 -1.07 8.13 43.67
C SER A 151 -1.83 7.39 44.79
N LYS A 152 -1.90 6.04 44.78
CA LYS A 152 -2.50 5.25 45.87
C LYS A 152 -1.57 5.08 47.07
N LYS A 153 -0.24 5.07 46.86
CA LYS A 153 0.75 4.88 47.94
C LYS A 153 0.91 6.07 48.88
N SER A 154 0.50 7.26 48.48
CA SER A 154 0.65 8.47 49.30
C SER A 154 -0.46 8.70 50.34
N HIS A 155 -1.37 7.73 50.52
CA HIS A 155 -2.51 7.80 51.43
C HIS A 155 -2.42 6.78 52.58
N THR A 156 -1.25 6.28 52.95
CA THR A 156 -1.12 5.52 54.21
C THR A 156 -0.97 6.54 55.34
N PRO A 157 -2.00 6.66 56.25
CA PRO A 157 -1.83 7.51 57.42
C PRO A 157 -0.78 6.87 58.33
N SER A 158 0.22 7.63 58.71
CA SER A 158 1.10 7.30 59.86
C SER A 158 0.25 7.32 61.10
N VAL A 159 0.09 6.15 61.72
CA VAL A 159 -0.43 5.98 63.09
C VAL A 159 0.63 6.42 64.05
#